data_2cc5d497d91bd305dadeae2576bf716d
#
_entry.id   2cc5d497d91bd305dadeae2576bf716d
#
_cell.length_a   1.000
_cell.length_b   1.000
_cell.length_c   1.000
_cell.angle_alpha   90.00
_cell.angle_beta   90.00
_cell.angle_gamma   90.00
#
_symmetry.space_group_name_H-M   'P 1'
#
loop_
_entity.id
_entity.type
_entity.pdbx_description
1 polymer ?
#
loop_
_entity_poly.entity_id
_entity_poly.type
_entity_poly.pdbx_seq_one_letter_code
_entity_poly.pdbx_strand_id
1 'polypeptide(L)'
;MATHGFFFPDPAAVSGVRSAVEMDHEAVFKWSDNPMIRSGLILAGGNYAWQHGRAVSPDKEDGILTAYEISQMNLSNTELVVLSACETGLGDIQGNEGVYGLQRAFKIAGAKYLIMSLWQVPDRETMQFMTTFYRNWLEPEEGGKMTIPEAFRKTQLEMRDRFFNPYSWAGFVLVE
;
A
#
# COMPACT_ATOMS: atom_id res chain seq x y z
N MET A 1 -0.69 5.00 7.13
CA MET A 1 0.74 5.27 6.90
C MET A 1 0.88 5.96 5.57
N ALA A 2 1.57 7.09 5.51
CA ALA A 2 1.97 7.76 4.27
C ALA A 2 3.42 7.36 4.01
N THR A 3 3.65 6.52 3.02
CA THR A 3 4.98 6.02 2.65
C THR A 3 4.97 5.58 1.19
N HIS A 4 6.09 5.09 0.68
CA HIS A 4 6.15 4.55 -0.67
C HIS A 4 5.92 3.05 -0.66
N GLY A 5 5.01 2.58 -1.50
CA GLY A 5 4.88 1.15 -1.82
C GLY A 5 5.82 0.78 -2.96
N PHE A 6 6.18 -0.49 -3.05
CA PHE A 6 6.92 -1.02 -4.19
C PHE A 6 6.35 -2.37 -4.63
N PHE A 7 6.54 -2.65 -5.90
CA PHE A 7 6.30 -3.96 -6.50
C PHE A 7 7.31 -4.21 -7.61
N PHE A 8 7.92 -5.38 -7.62
CA PHE A 8 8.78 -5.84 -8.70
C PHE A 8 8.12 -6.96 -9.49
N PRO A 9 8.15 -6.91 -10.84
CA PRO A 9 7.58 -7.96 -11.68
C PRO A 9 8.31 -9.29 -11.51
N ASP A 10 7.75 -10.35 -12.06
CA ASP A 10 8.36 -11.69 -12.02
C ASP A 10 9.76 -11.67 -12.66
N PRO A 11 10.80 -12.14 -11.95
CA PRO A 11 12.14 -12.23 -12.50
C PRO A 11 12.21 -13.05 -13.80
N ALA A 12 11.39 -14.08 -13.95
CA ALA A 12 11.31 -14.88 -15.17
C ALA A 12 10.78 -14.08 -16.38
N ALA A 13 9.96 -13.08 -16.17
CA ALA A 13 9.47 -12.19 -17.22
C ALA A 13 10.54 -11.19 -17.71
N VAL A 14 11.59 -10.94 -16.89
CA VAL A 14 12.66 -9.97 -17.15
C VAL A 14 13.97 -10.64 -17.63
N SER A 15 14.05 -11.97 -17.54
CA SER A 15 15.29 -12.76 -17.68
C SER A 15 15.96 -12.78 -19.07
N GLY A 16 15.58 -11.92 -19.99
CA GLY A 16 16.23 -11.81 -21.31
C GLY A 16 17.51 -10.96 -21.37
N VAL A 17 17.92 -10.22 -20.33
CA VAL A 17 18.87 -9.10 -20.51
C VAL A 17 19.97 -8.97 -19.43
N ARG A 18 20.02 -9.75 -18.35
CA ARG A 18 20.99 -9.50 -17.26
C ARG A 18 21.95 -10.65 -16.99
N SER A 19 23.23 -10.30 -16.73
CA SER A 19 24.27 -11.24 -16.37
C SER A 19 24.19 -11.63 -14.88
N ALA A 20 24.59 -12.87 -14.54
CA ALA A 20 24.61 -13.38 -13.17
C ALA A 20 25.43 -12.51 -12.18
N VAL A 21 26.39 -11.74 -12.70
CA VAL A 21 27.27 -10.86 -11.89
C VAL A 21 26.51 -9.61 -11.39
N GLU A 22 25.48 -9.14 -12.13
CA GLU A 22 24.67 -7.99 -11.70
C GLU A 22 23.66 -8.36 -10.61
N MET A 23 23.29 -9.63 -10.50
CA MET A 23 22.35 -10.13 -9.50
C MET A 23 22.96 -10.27 -8.09
N ASP A 24 24.29 -10.44 -7.98
CA ASP A 24 24.99 -10.74 -6.73
C ASP A 24 25.06 -9.54 -5.74
N HIS A 25 24.73 -8.33 -6.21
CA HIS A 25 24.75 -7.09 -5.42
C HIS A 25 23.37 -6.44 -5.23
N GLU A 26 22.32 -7.01 -5.79
CA GLU A 26 20.97 -6.45 -5.65
C GLU A 26 20.21 -7.06 -4.47
N ALA A 27 19.33 -6.27 -3.88
CA ALA A 27 18.52 -6.66 -2.72
C ALA A 27 17.63 -7.88 -3.04
N VAL A 28 17.62 -8.86 -2.14
CA VAL A 28 16.83 -10.11 -2.27
C VAL A 28 15.34 -9.83 -2.56
N PHE A 29 14.78 -8.76 -1.99
CA PHE A 29 13.38 -8.41 -2.19
C PHE A 29 13.06 -7.99 -3.64
N LYS A 30 14.05 -7.67 -4.48
CA LYS A 30 13.83 -7.32 -5.89
C LYS A 30 13.71 -8.55 -6.80
N TRP A 31 14.30 -9.68 -6.40
CA TRP A 31 14.51 -10.84 -7.26
C TRP A 31 13.92 -12.14 -6.71
N SER A 32 13.23 -12.09 -5.60
CA SER A 32 12.59 -13.26 -5.02
C SER A 32 11.55 -13.87 -5.97
N ASP A 33 11.50 -15.20 -6.07
CA ASP A 33 10.41 -15.90 -6.75
C ASP A 33 9.06 -15.70 -6.05
N ASN A 34 9.08 -15.34 -4.76
CA ASN A 34 7.89 -15.09 -3.98
C ASN A 34 7.38 -13.65 -4.21
N PRO A 35 6.20 -13.46 -4.83
CA PRO A 35 5.65 -12.13 -5.10
C PRO A 35 5.37 -11.31 -3.83
N MET A 36 5.16 -11.95 -2.68
CA MET A 36 4.98 -11.25 -1.40
C MET A 36 6.28 -10.65 -0.87
N ILE A 37 7.44 -11.15 -1.30
CA ILE A 37 8.74 -10.53 -0.96
C ILE A 37 9.05 -9.39 -1.94
N ARG A 38 8.58 -9.48 -3.19
CA ARG A 38 8.75 -8.45 -4.22
C ARG A 38 7.79 -7.26 -4.09
N SER A 39 6.92 -7.27 -3.11
CA SER A 39 5.99 -6.16 -2.81
C SER A 39 6.09 -5.75 -1.35
N GLY A 40 5.93 -4.47 -1.06
CA GLY A 40 6.06 -3.99 0.31
C GLY A 40 5.99 -2.47 0.43
N LEU A 41 6.42 -2.00 1.59
CA LEU A 41 6.46 -0.58 1.96
C LEU A 41 7.89 -0.19 2.31
N ILE A 42 8.28 1.03 1.90
CA ILE A 42 9.57 1.61 2.28
C ILE A 42 9.32 2.50 3.49
N LEU A 43 9.95 2.16 4.61
CA LEU A 43 9.87 2.90 5.87
C LEU A 43 11.10 3.79 6.06
N ALA A 44 11.13 4.53 7.16
CA ALA A 44 12.28 5.36 7.52
C ALA A 44 13.56 4.49 7.62
N GLY A 45 14.62 4.92 6.94
CA GLY A 45 15.89 4.17 6.86
C GLY A 45 15.99 3.22 5.66
N GLY A 46 14.89 2.92 4.96
CA GLY A 46 14.87 1.99 3.83
C GLY A 46 15.71 2.38 2.61
N ASN A 47 16.06 3.65 2.46
CA ASN A 47 16.88 4.12 1.34
C ASN A 47 18.24 3.41 1.24
N TYR A 48 18.87 3.10 2.38
CA TYR A 48 20.13 2.41 2.38
C TYR A 48 20.00 0.96 1.92
N ALA A 49 19.02 0.25 2.45
CA ALA A 49 18.73 -1.12 2.03
C ALA A 49 18.28 -1.18 0.57
N TRP A 50 17.53 -0.18 0.11
CA TRP A 50 17.11 -0.06 -1.28
C TRP A 50 18.30 0.02 -2.26
N GLN A 51 19.35 0.75 -1.87
CA GLN A 51 20.55 0.94 -2.70
C GLN A 51 21.58 -0.19 -2.55
N HIS A 52 21.72 -0.76 -1.35
CA HIS A 52 22.83 -1.65 -1.00
C HIS A 52 22.39 -3.09 -0.69
N GLY A 53 21.08 -3.40 -0.72
CA GLY A 53 20.55 -4.74 -0.47
C GLY A 53 20.66 -5.23 0.98
N ARG A 54 21.03 -4.37 1.92
CA ARG A 54 21.27 -4.74 3.33
C ARG A 54 20.97 -3.58 4.27
N ALA A 55 20.70 -3.87 5.54
CA ALA A 55 20.60 -2.87 6.59
C ALA A 55 21.91 -2.09 6.78
N VAL A 56 21.82 -0.87 7.32
CA VAL A 56 23.00 -0.02 7.66
C VAL A 56 23.90 -0.74 8.67
N SER A 57 23.32 -1.50 9.58
CA SER A 57 24.01 -2.26 10.64
C SER A 57 23.26 -3.55 10.89
N PRO A 58 23.96 -4.66 11.28
CA PRO A 58 23.31 -5.95 11.61
C PRO A 58 22.27 -5.83 12.74
N ASP A 59 22.38 -4.83 13.59
CA ASP A 59 21.51 -4.65 14.77
C ASP A 59 20.28 -3.76 14.45
N LYS A 60 20.11 -3.33 13.18
CA LYS A 60 19.00 -2.47 12.76
C LYS A 60 18.18 -3.11 11.69
N GLU A 61 16.87 -2.84 11.75
CA GLU A 61 15.96 -3.15 10.66
C GLU A 61 16.37 -2.40 9.39
N ASP A 62 16.12 -3.01 8.25
CA ASP A 62 16.53 -2.46 6.95
C ASP A 62 15.60 -1.34 6.43
N GLY A 63 14.43 -1.17 7.07
CA GLY A 63 13.42 -0.19 6.68
C GLY A 63 12.60 -0.60 5.45
N ILE A 64 12.71 -1.84 5.00
CA ILE A 64 11.86 -2.45 3.97
C ILE A 64 10.87 -3.38 4.67
N LEU A 65 9.59 -3.13 4.52
CA LEU A 65 8.52 -3.96 5.07
C LEU A 65 7.83 -4.69 3.93
N THR A 66 8.21 -5.94 3.69
CA THR A 66 7.65 -6.77 2.63
C THR A 66 6.22 -7.22 2.94
N ALA A 67 5.43 -7.53 1.92
CA ALA A 67 4.11 -8.13 2.12
C ALA A 67 4.20 -9.47 2.86
N TYR A 68 5.30 -10.23 2.68
CA TYR A 68 5.54 -11.45 3.44
C TYR A 68 5.64 -11.17 4.94
N GLU A 69 6.45 -10.20 5.37
CA GLU A 69 6.58 -9.80 6.77
C GLU A 69 5.26 -9.26 7.33
N ILE A 70 4.53 -8.44 6.56
CA ILE A 70 3.19 -7.97 6.94
C ILE A 70 2.27 -9.16 7.21
N SER A 71 2.31 -10.20 6.38
CA SER A 71 1.46 -11.39 6.55
C SER A 71 1.73 -12.17 7.84
N GLN A 72 2.93 -12.01 8.43
CA GLN A 72 3.31 -12.63 9.70
C GLN A 72 2.95 -11.79 10.92
N MET A 73 2.49 -10.56 10.72
CA MET A 73 2.06 -9.70 11.83
C MET A 73 0.73 -10.18 12.42
N ASN A 74 0.49 -9.85 13.67
CA ASN A 74 -0.83 -10.06 14.29
C ASN A 74 -1.60 -8.72 14.30
N LEU A 75 -2.48 -8.54 13.34
CA LEU A 75 -3.35 -7.37 13.21
C LEU A 75 -4.83 -7.69 13.50
N SER A 76 -5.11 -8.80 14.22
CA SER A 76 -6.47 -9.24 14.54
C SER A 76 -7.30 -8.21 15.34
N ASN A 77 -6.63 -7.31 16.07
CA ASN A 77 -7.26 -6.20 16.79
C ASN A 77 -7.24 -4.87 16.01
N THR A 78 -6.74 -4.87 14.77
CA THR A 78 -6.67 -3.67 13.92
C THR A 78 -7.96 -3.55 13.11
N GLU A 79 -8.76 -2.54 13.45
CA GLU A 79 -10.03 -2.30 12.76
C GLU A 79 -9.83 -1.75 11.35
N LEU A 80 -8.88 -0.84 11.17
CA LEU A 80 -8.62 -0.18 9.89
C LEU A 80 -7.13 0.01 9.63
N VAL A 81 -6.70 -0.37 8.44
CA VAL A 81 -5.41 0.01 7.86
C VAL A 81 -5.65 0.99 6.71
N VAL A 82 -4.92 2.09 6.68
CA VAL A 82 -4.98 3.08 5.59
C VAL A 82 -3.61 3.17 4.93
N LEU A 83 -3.55 2.85 3.66
CA LEU A 83 -2.37 2.95 2.81
C LEU A 83 -2.60 4.08 1.81
N SER A 84 -2.11 5.28 2.13
CA SER A 84 -2.09 6.42 1.20
C SER A 84 -0.77 6.49 0.44
N ALA A 85 -0.19 5.36 0.10
CA ALA A 85 1.02 5.28 -0.68
C ALA A 85 0.64 5.37 -2.17
N CYS A 86 1.05 6.43 -2.82
CA CYS A 86 0.98 6.56 -4.27
C CYS A 86 1.84 5.45 -4.89
N GLU A 87 1.27 4.64 -5.78
CA GLU A 87 1.93 3.51 -6.47
C GLU A 87 1.80 2.11 -5.84
N THR A 88 1.06 1.92 -4.77
CA THR A 88 0.68 0.55 -4.40
C THR A 88 -0.24 -0.09 -5.43
N GLY A 89 -0.77 0.71 -6.37
CA GLY A 89 -1.65 0.29 -7.45
C GLY A 89 -1.08 0.41 -8.87
N LEU A 90 0.10 1.03 -9.05
CA LEU A 90 0.77 1.15 -10.34
C LEU A 90 1.96 0.18 -10.46
N GLY A 91 1.77 -1.09 -10.24
CA GLY A 91 2.48 -2.06 -11.05
C GLY A 91 1.96 -1.87 -12.49
N ASP A 92 2.85 -1.86 -13.49
CA ASP A 92 2.53 -1.92 -14.91
C ASP A 92 1.24 -2.72 -15.12
N ILE A 93 0.32 -2.25 -15.98
CA ILE A 93 -1.01 -2.86 -16.22
C ILE A 93 -0.93 -4.37 -16.57
N GLN A 94 0.26 -4.92 -16.75
CA GLN A 94 0.55 -6.34 -16.91
C GLN A 94 0.64 -7.14 -15.61
N GLY A 95 0.61 -6.51 -14.42
CA GLY A 95 0.72 -7.19 -13.13
C GLY A 95 -0.09 -6.53 -12.01
N ASN A 96 -1.39 -6.83 -11.94
CA ASN A 96 -2.23 -6.50 -10.75
C ASN A 96 -1.72 -7.16 -9.45
N GLU A 97 -0.62 -7.90 -9.49
CA GLU A 97 -0.11 -8.72 -8.39
C GLU A 97 0.39 -7.90 -7.20
N GLY A 98 0.95 -6.69 -7.43
CA GLY A 98 1.50 -5.87 -6.34
C GLY A 98 0.44 -5.34 -5.38
N VAL A 99 -0.68 -4.83 -5.91
CA VAL A 99 -1.83 -4.37 -5.11
C VAL A 99 -2.43 -5.54 -4.34
N TYR A 100 -2.63 -6.66 -5.02
CA TYR A 100 -3.16 -7.86 -4.40
C TYR A 100 -2.20 -8.45 -3.37
N GLY A 101 -0.88 -8.32 -3.54
CA GLY A 101 0.11 -8.77 -2.58
C GLY A 101 -0.02 -8.08 -1.23
N LEU A 102 0.00 -6.75 -1.21
CA LEU A 102 -0.16 -5.97 0.02
C LEU A 102 -1.56 -6.13 0.63
N GLN A 103 -2.62 -6.04 -0.17
CA GLN A 103 -3.99 -6.27 0.29
C GLN A 103 -4.11 -7.62 0.98
N ARG A 104 -3.65 -8.68 0.32
CA ARG A 104 -3.69 -10.04 0.83
C ARG A 104 -2.88 -10.20 2.11
N ALA A 105 -1.70 -9.57 2.18
CA ALA A 105 -0.84 -9.62 3.36
C ALA A 105 -1.53 -9.03 4.59
N PHE A 106 -2.13 -7.84 4.49
CA PHE A 106 -2.87 -7.24 5.59
C PHE A 106 -4.10 -8.04 6.00
N LYS A 107 -4.78 -8.67 5.04
CA LYS A 107 -5.91 -9.56 5.33
C LYS A 107 -5.46 -10.85 6.03
N ILE A 108 -4.36 -11.47 5.62
CA ILE A 108 -3.77 -12.62 6.30
C ILE A 108 -3.36 -12.25 7.73
N ALA A 109 -2.77 -11.06 7.92
CA ALA A 109 -2.40 -10.54 9.24
C ALA A 109 -3.61 -10.30 10.17
N GLY A 110 -4.83 -10.26 9.63
CA GLY A 110 -6.07 -10.13 10.39
C GLY A 110 -6.67 -8.73 10.43
N ALA A 111 -6.17 -7.77 9.65
CA ALA A 111 -6.79 -6.44 9.55
C ALA A 111 -8.23 -6.55 9.02
N LYS A 112 -9.18 -5.89 9.70
CA LYS A 112 -10.59 -5.99 9.35
C LYS A 112 -10.92 -5.21 8.08
N TYR A 113 -10.49 -3.96 8.01
CA TYR A 113 -10.68 -3.08 6.86
C TYR A 113 -9.35 -2.54 6.35
N LEU A 114 -9.26 -2.34 5.02
CA LEU A 114 -8.11 -1.73 4.38
C LEU A 114 -8.59 -0.66 3.39
N ILE A 115 -8.17 0.59 3.57
CA ILE A 115 -8.30 1.64 2.56
C ILE A 115 -6.98 1.77 1.81
N MET A 116 -7.05 1.75 0.48
CA MET A 116 -5.87 1.91 -0.38
C MET A 116 -6.23 2.70 -1.63
N SER A 117 -5.22 3.25 -2.31
CA SER A 117 -5.40 3.91 -3.60
C SER A 117 -5.00 3.00 -4.75
N LEU A 118 -5.81 2.98 -5.82
CA LEU A 118 -5.55 2.21 -7.05
C LEU A 118 -4.60 2.95 -8.01
N TRP A 119 -4.49 4.26 -7.87
CA TRP A 119 -3.58 5.13 -8.64
C TRP A 119 -3.14 6.32 -7.80
N GLN A 120 -2.21 7.08 -8.32
CA GLN A 120 -1.72 8.29 -7.68
C GLN A 120 -2.81 9.37 -7.69
N VAL A 121 -3.49 9.54 -6.57
CA VAL A 121 -4.42 10.66 -6.34
C VAL A 121 -3.59 11.86 -5.89
N PRO A 122 -3.84 13.08 -6.40
CA PRO A 122 -3.09 14.25 -5.97
C PRO A 122 -3.19 14.49 -4.44
N ASP A 123 -2.12 14.99 -3.84
CA ASP A 123 -2.01 15.13 -2.38
C ASP A 123 -3.13 15.93 -1.73
N ARG A 124 -3.57 16.99 -2.42
CA ARG A 124 -4.67 17.85 -1.94
C ARG A 124 -5.98 17.07 -1.84
N GLU A 125 -6.34 16.33 -2.86
CA GLU A 125 -7.55 15.51 -2.94
C GLU A 125 -7.47 14.33 -1.97
N THR A 126 -6.29 13.72 -1.83
CA THR A 126 -6.02 12.69 -0.82
C THR A 126 -6.24 13.22 0.59
N MET A 127 -5.68 14.39 0.91
CA MET A 127 -5.89 15.03 2.21
C MET A 127 -7.38 15.32 2.47
N GLN A 128 -8.09 15.85 1.46
CA GLN A 128 -9.51 16.17 1.60
C GLN A 128 -10.35 14.90 1.75
N PHE A 129 -10.05 13.84 1.00
CA PHE A 129 -10.73 12.55 1.13
C PHE A 129 -10.55 11.99 2.54
N MET A 130 -9.32 11.90 3.01
CA MET A 130 -9.03 11.33 4.34
C MET A 130 -9.62 12.17 5.47
N THR A 131 -9.52 13.50 5.40
CA THR A 131 -10.12 14.39 6.39
C THR A 131 -11.65 14.23 6.43
N THR A 132 -12.30 14.16 5.26
CA THR A 132 -13.74 13.96 5.16
C THR A 132 -14.15 12.59 5.69
N PHE A 133 -13.37 11.54 5.35
CA PHE A 133 -13.61 10.18 5.82
C PHE A 133 -13.55 10.08 7.35
N TYR A 134 -12.47 10.59 7.96
CA TYR A 134 -12.32 10.53 9.42
C TYR A 134 -13.38 11.35 10.13
N ARG A 135 -13.77 12.52 9.60
CA ARG A 135 -14.87 13.31 10.13
C ARG A 135 -16.19 12.51 10.08
N ASN A 136 -16.53 11.92 8.94
CA ASN A 136 -17.76 11.13 8.81
C ASN A 136 -17.75 9.90 9.74
N TRP A 137 -16.60 9.29 9.99
CA TRP A 137 -16.49 8.10 10.82
C TRP A 137 -16.46 8.42 12.31
N LEU A 138 -15.66 9.40 12.73
CA LEU A 138 -15.36 9.66 14.14
C LEU A 138 -16.22 10.77 14.75
N GLU A 139 -16.73 11.70 13.94
CA GLU A 139 -17.50 12.87 14.36
C GLU A 139 -18.82 12.96 13.57
N PRO A 140 -19.66 11.94 13.61
CA PRO A 140 -20.89 11.97 12.83
C PRO A 140 -21.81 13.11 13.33
N GLU A 141 -22.27 13.94 12.39
CA GLU A 141 -23.38 14.86 12.63
C GLU A 141 -24.65 14.06 12.92
N GLU A 142 -25.68 14.67 13.48
CA GLU A 142 -26.94 14.07 13.95
C GLU A 142 -27.34 12.75 13.27
N GLY A 143 -27.32 11.62 14.01
CA GLY A 143 -27.75 10.31 13.49
C GLY A 143 -27.04 9.10 14.08
N GLY A 144 -25.98 9.28 14.83
CA GLY A 144 -25.23 8.18 15.47
C GLY A 144 -23.94 7.80 14.74
N LYS A 145 -23.17 6.90 15.37
CA LYS A 145 -21.84 6.46 14.87
C LYS A 145 -21.99 5.68 13.57
N MET A 146 -21.30 6.13 12.53
CA MET A 146 -21.21 5.40 11.25
C MET A 146 -20.23 4.25 11.36
N THR A 147 -20.50 3.17 10.64
CA THR A 147 -19.50 2.14 10.35
C THR A 147 -18.47 2.63 9.34
N ILE A 148 -17.30 1.99 9.29
CA ILE A 148 -16.25 2.33 8.32
C ILE A 148 -16.77 2.28 6.87
N PRO A 149 -17.52 1.24 6.42
CA PRO A 149 -18.07 1.22 5.07
C PRO A 149 -19.07 2.36 4.78
N GLU A 150 -19.93 2.69 5.74
CA GLU A 150 -20.88 3.80 5.58
C GLU A 150 -20.18 5.15 5.46
N ALA A 151 -19.21 5.41 6.35
CA ALA A 151 -18.41 6.63 6.31
C ALA A 151 -17.60 6.75 5.02
N PHE A 152 -17.01 5.63 4.56
CA PHE A 152 -16.27 5.59 3.30
C PHE A 152 -17.17 5.90 2.11
N ARG A 153 -18.32 5.24 2.00
CA ARG A 153 -19.30 5.49 0.93
C ARG A 153 -19.80 6.94 0.95
N LYS A 154 -20.15 7.48 2.11
CA LYS A 154 -20.58 8.88 2.25
C LYS A 154 -19.48 9.82 1.76
N THR A 155 -18.24 9.56 2.16
CA THR A 155 -17.09 10.35 1.71
C THR A 155 -16.90 10.32 0.20
N GLN A 156 -17.02 9.16 -0.44
CA GLN A 156 -16.94 9.06 -1.91
C GLN A 156 -18.03 9.90 -2.59
N LEU A 157 -19.24 9.89 -2.07
CA LEU A 157 -20.35 10.70 -2.61
C LEU A 157 -20.08 12.19 -2.44
N GLU A 158 -19.63 12.66 -1.26
CA GLU A 158 -19.28 14.05 -1.02
C GLU A 158 -18.11 14.52 -1.91
N MET A 159 -17.12 13.67 -2.11
CA MET A 159 -15.98 13.97 -2.99
C MET A 159 -16.39 14.03 -4.46
N ARG A 160 -17.27 13.12 -4.91
CA ARG A 160 -17.85 13.14 -6.26
C ARG A 160 -18.60 14.45 -6.53
N ASP A 161 -19.39 14.92 -5.57
CA ASP A 161 -20.18 16.15 -5.72
C ASP A 161 -19.27 17.41 -5.70
N ARG A 162 -18.08 17.31 -5.09
CA ARG A 162 -17.09 18.39 -5.02
C ARG A 162 -16.13 18.41 -6.21
N PHE A 163 -15.75 17.26 -6.74
CA PHE A 163 -14.77 17.12 -7.81
C PHE A 163 -15.40 16.47 -9.04
N PHE A 164 -15.45 17.21 -10.14
CA PHE A 164 -15.99 16.71 -11.40
C PHE A 164 -15.18 15.54 -11.97
N ASN A 165 -13.84 15.55 -11.78
CA ASN A 165 -12.96 14.52 -12.32
C ASN A 165 -12.93 13.28 -11.39
N PRO A 166 -13.38 12.10 -11.84
CA PRO A 166 -13.32 10.87 -11.05
C PRO A 166 -11.89 10.48 -10.61
N TYR A 167 -10.86 10.89 -11.37
CA TYR A 167 -9.47 10.64 -11.02
C TYR A 167 -9.11 11.16 -9.62
N SER A 168 -9.77 12.23 -9.16
CA SER A 168 -9.52 12.87 -7.87
C SER A 168 -10.15 12.15 -6.67
N TRP A 169 -11.10 11.25 -6.85
CA TRP A 169 -11.83 10.62 -5.72
C TRP A 169 -12.13 9.13 -5.88
N ALA A 170 -12.25 8.62 -7.10
CA ALA A 170 -12.60 7.22 -7.33
C ALA A 170 -11.39 6.27 -7.17
N GLY A 171 -10.19 6.81 -6.95
CA GLY A 171 -8.97 6.04 -6.75
C GLY A 171 -8.91 5.28 -5.42
N PHE A 172 -9.70 5.71 -4.43
CA PHE A 172 -9.72 5.02 -3.14
C PHE A 172 -10.70 3.86 -3.15
N VAL A 173 -10.27 2.73 -2.61
CA VAL A 173 -11.08 1.53 -2.41
C VAL A 173 -11.02 1.09 -0.95
N LEU A 174 -12.15 0.54 -0.47
CA LEU A 174 -12.25 -0.13 0.81
C LEU A 174 -12.33 -1.63 0.57
N VAL A 175 -11.48 -2.38 1.26
CA VAL A 175 -11.44 -3.84 1.25
C VAL A 175 -11.83 -4.36 2.63
N GLU A 176 -12.75 -5.32 2.66
CA GLU A 176 -13.26 -6.02 3.84
C GLU A 176 -12.63 -7.38 4.01
#